data_2248e9e35328beb5f77e9a06329fb6aa
#
_entry.id   2248e9e35328beb5f77e9a06329fb6aa
#
_cell.length_a   1.000
_cell.length_b   1.000
_cell.length_c   1.000
_cell.angle_alpha   90.00
_cell.angle_beta   90.00
_cell.angle_gamma   90.00
#
_symmetry.space_group_name_H-M   'P 1'
#
loop_
_entity.id
_entity.type
_entity.pdbx_description
1 polymer ?
#
loop_
_entity_poly.entity_id
_entity_poly.type
_entity_poly.pdbx_seq_one_letter_code
_entity_poly.pdbx_strand_id
1 'polypeptide(L)'
;MINTTLCYIRQGGQCLMLHRVKKENDLNQGKWIGIGGKFEDGESPEDCMFREVNEETGLTPAEYRYRGLVTFVSDRWPTEYMHLFTIDRFTGTLRADCPEGDLEWLPWTQLCTIPHWEGDAIFLDLIARDVPFFSLKVCYQGDKLVRAVLNGETIPTGTPTAPPSNTVERSSDSHEA
;
A
#
# COMPACT_ATOMS: atom_id res chain seq x y z
N MET A 1 -4.98 -3.30 19.81
CA MET A 1 -5.50 -2.86 18.51
C MET A 1 -4.79 -1.57 18.14
N ILE A 2 -4.23 -1.50 16.95
CA ILE A 2 -3.38 -0.38 16.52
C ILE A 2 -4.00 0.19 15.24
N ASN A 3 -4.05 1.52 15.11
CA ASN A 3 -4.37 2.19 13.85
C ASN A 3 -3.07 2.72 13.23
N THR A 4 -2.92 2.51 11.93
CA THR A 4 -1.78 2.98 11.15
C THR A 4 -2.22 3.53 9.82
N THR A 5 -1.38 4.33 9.18
CA THR A 5 -1.51 4.66 7.77
C THR A 5 -0.50 3.88 6.94
N LEU A 6 -0.83 3.61 5.69
CA LEU A 6 0.06 3.04 4.70
C LEU A 6 -0.19 3.74 3.36
N CYS A 7 0.81 4.49 2.89
CA CYS A 7 0.68 5.44 1.79
C CYS A 7 1.58 5.02 0.63
N TYR A 8 1.00 4.96 -0.57
CA TYR A 8 1.70 4.68 -1.82
C TYR A 8 1.81 5.97 -2.62
N ILE A 9 2.99 6.61 -2.57
CA ILE A 9 3.30 7.85 -3.29
C ILE A 9 3.73 7.47 -4.69
N ARG A 10 3.04 7.98 -5.73
CA ARG A 10 3.21 7.56 -7.12
C ARG A 10 3.67 8.72 -8.01
N GLN A 11 4.62 8.44 -8.89
CA GLN A 11 5.07 9.39 -9.91
C GLN A 11 5.66 8.64 -11.12
N GLY A 12 5.22 8.97 -12.33
CA GLY A 12 5.81 8.44 -13.56
C GLY A 12 5.82 6.91 -13.68
N GLY A 13 4.79 6.22 -13.15
CA GLY A 13 4.72 4.75 -13.14
C GLY A 13 5.55 4.08 -12.04
N GLN A 14 6.19 4.88 -11.19
CA GLN A 14 6.94 4.41 -10.02
C GLN A 14 6.18 4.70 -8.73
N CYS A 15 6.54 3.99 -7.68
CA CYS A 15 6.07 4.19 -6.31
C CYS A 15 7.27 4.35 -5.37
N LEU A 16 7.18 5.31 -4.46
CA LEU A 16 8.17 5.48 -3.40
C LEU A 16 7.92 4.41 -2.32
N MET A 17 8.91 3.56 -2.11
CA MET A 17 8.84 2.48 -1.14
C MET A 17 9.92 2.64 -0.08
N LEU A 18 9.63 2.12 1.11
CA LEU A 18 10.55 2.07 2.24
C LEU A 18 11.06 0.64 2.44
N HIS A 19 12.36 0.43 2.30
CA HIS A 19 13.02 -0.83 2.66
C HIS A 19 13.36 -0.83 4.14
N ARG A 20 12.69 -1.65 4.92
CA ARG A 20 12.83 -1.71 6.40
C ARG A 20 14.10 -2.48 6.81
N VAL A 21 15.25 -1.82 6.80
CA VAL A 21 16.56 -2.45 7.07
C VAL A 21 17.28 -1.87 8.30
N LYS A 22 16.76 -0.78 8.90
CA LYS A 22 17.45 -0.07 9.99
C LYS A 22 16.95 -0.42 11.38
N LYS A 23 15.78 -1.05 11.51
CA LYS A 23 15.22 -1.45 12.82
C LYS A 23 15.34 -2.97 13.00
N GLU A 24 15.96 -3.37 14.12
CA GLU A 24 15.95 -4.77 14.59
C GLU A 24 14.62 -5.09 15.30
N ASN A 25 14.18 -6.35 15.22
CA ASN A 25 12.91 -6.84 15.80
C ASN A 25 11.66 -6.10 15.32
N ASP A 26 11.68 -5.69 14.07
CA ASP A 26 10.57 -5.05 13.39
C ASP A 26 9.74 -6.11 12.64
N LEU A 27 8.40 -6.01 12.74
CA LEU A 27 7.44 -6.81 11.98
C LEU A 27 7.76 -6.83 10.47
N ASN A 28 8.22 -5.70 9.95
CA ASN A 28 8.51 -5.47 8.55
C ASN A 28 10.00 -5.62 8.18
N GLN A 29 10.84 -6.15 9.09
CA GLN A 29 12.28 -6.25 8.84
C GLN A 29 12.60 -6.95 7.51
N GLY A 30 13.39 -6.31 6.66
CA GLY A 30 13.80 -6.80 5.36
C GLY A 30 12.72 -6.72 4.27
N LYS A 31 11.52 -6.19 4.57
CA LYS A 31 10.44 -6.01 3.60
C LYS A 31 10.39 -4.58 3.05
N TRP A 32 9.80 -4.47 1.89
CA TRP A 32 9.43 -3.20 1.27
C TRP A 32 7.98 -2.89 1.61
N ILE A 33 7.74 -1.71 2.14
CA ILE A 33 6.41 -1.25 2.53
C ILE A 33 6.14 0.15 1.98
N GLY A 34 4.88 0.58 1.98
CA GLY A 34 4.50 1.97 1.75
C GLY A 34 4.98 2.87 2.90
N ILE A 35 4.84 4.17 2.73
CA ILE A 35 5.17 5.19 3.74
C ILE A 35 4.04 5.29 4.75
N GLY A 36 4.36 5.40 6.04
CA GLY A 36 3.33 5.58 7.06
C GLY A 36 3.70 5.00 8.41
N GLY A 37 2.83 5.21 9.39
CA GLY A 37 3.07 4.80 10.75
C GLY A 37 1.83 4.81 11.62
N LYS A 38 2.03 4.78 12.92
CA LYS A 38 0.96 4.71 13.92
C LYS A 38 0.32 6.07 14.16
N PHE A 39 -0.98 6.05 14.39
CA PHE A 39 -1.71 7.23 14.83
C PHE A 39 -1.17 7.73 16.17
N GLU A 40 -1.09 9.05 16.29
CA GLU A 40 -1.01 9.74 17.56
C GLU A 40 -2.40 10.03 18.12
N ASP A 41 -2.45 10.43 19.39
CA ASP A 41 -3.74 10.71 20.05
C ASP A 41 -4.44 11.91 19.39
N GLY A 42 -5.71 11.72 19.01
CA GLY A 42 -6.53 12.74 18.36
C GLY A 42 -6.36 12.86 16.83
N GLU A 43 -5.48 12.08 16.21
CA GLU A 43 -5.32 12.11 14.76
C GLU A 43 -6.47 11.43 14.00
N SER A 44 -6.89 12.06 12.91
CA SER A 44 -7.63 11.40 11.84
C SER A 44 -6.69 10.58 10.96
N PRO A 45 -7.21 9.69 10.08
CA PRO A 45 -6.38 9.00 9.10
C PRO A 45 -5.56 9.94 8.20
N GLU A 46 -6.15 11.08 7.84
CA GLU A 46 -5.48 12.10 7.02
C GLU A 46 -4.39 12.83 7.81
N ASP A 47 -4.63 13.18 9.08
CA ASP A 47 -3.63 13.84 9.91
C ASP A 47 -2.37 12.97 10.06
N CYS A 48 -2.55 11.68 10.37
CA CYS A 48 -1.47 10.71 10.45
C CYS A 48 -0.76 10.56 9.10
N MET A 49 -1.50 10.45 7.99
CA MET A 49 -0.94 10.35 6.65
C MET A 49 -0.05 11.57 6.34
N PHE A 50 -0.52 12.80 6.60
CA PHE A 50 0.26 14.02 6.34
C PHE A 50 1.52 14.09 7.20
N ARG A 51 1.41 13.77 8.48
CA ARG A 51 2.56 13.79 9.40
C ARG A 51 3.61 12.76 9.00
N GLU A 52 3.22 11.49 8.86
CA GLU A 52 4.15 10.39 8.56
C GLU A 52 4.83 10.58 7.19
N VAL A 53 4.08 10.97 6.15
CA VAL A 53 4.67 11.24 4.83
C VAL A 53 5.71 12.36 4.92
N ASN A 54 5.41 13.43 5.65
CA ASN A 54 6.36 14.53 5.81
C ASN A 54 7.59 14.12 6.64
N GLU A 55 7.39 13.42 7.76
CA GLU A 55 8.46 12.97 8.66
C GLU A 55 9.41 11.98 7.98
N GLU A 56 8.88 10.99 7.26
CA GLU A 56 9.69 9.96 6.63
C GLU A 56 10.33 10.43 5.31
N THR A 57 9.63 11.26 4.54
CA THR A 57 10.06 11.58 3.16
C THR A 57 10.43 13.03 2.90
N GLY A 58 9.96 13.98 3.72
CA GLY A 58 10.06 15.41 3.46
C GLY A 58 9.06 15.92 2.41
N LEU A 59 8.20 15.04 1.90
CA LEU A 59 7.15 15.39 0.94
C LEU A 59 5.87 15.83 1.65
N THR A 60 5.08 16.65 0.97
CA THR A 60 3.75 17.08 1.43
C THR A 60 2.71 16.67 0.39
N PRO A 61 1.75 15.79 0.72
CA PRO A 61 0.68 15.39 -0.17
C PRO A 61 -0.14 16.59 -0.68
N ALA A 62 -0.48 16.62 -1.97
CA ALA A 62 -1.32 17.62 -2.60
C ALA A 62 -2.57 17.03 -3.25
N GLU A 63 -2.45 15.84 -3.86
CA GLU A 63 -3.59 15.04 -4.31
C GLU A 63 -3.45 13.63 -3.76
N TYR A 64 -4.43 13.19 -3.02
CA TYR A 64 -4.45 11.86 -2.41
C TYR A 64 -5.86 11.26 -2.44
N ARG A 65 -5.91 9.94 -2.31
CA ARG A 65 -7.18 9.20 -2.18
C ARG A 65 -7.07 8.18 -1.05
N TYR A 66 -8.08 8.15 -0.20
CA TYR A 66 -8.26 7.08 0.77
C TYR A 66 -8.81 5.84 0.07
N ARG A 67 -8.01 4.78 -0.02
CA ARG A 67 -8.28 3.60 -0.86
C ARG A 67 -9.05 2.50 -0.16
N GLY A 68 -8.82 2.32 1.11
CA GLY A 68 -9.44 1.25 1.87
C GLY A 68 -8.88 1.07 3.26
N LEU A 69 -9.50 0.15 3.99
CA LEU A 69 -9.08 -0.26 5.32
C LEU A 69 -8.66 -1.73 5.27
N VAL A 70 -7.42 -2.00 5.67
CA VAL A 70 -6.92 -3.37 5.82
C VAL A 70 -6.85 -3.73 7.30
N THR A 71 -7.52 -4.81 7.68
CA THR A 71 -7.42 -5.42 9.01
C THR A 71 -6.38 -6.52 8.96
N PHE A 72 -5.21 -6.26 9.53
CA PHE A 72 -4.14 -7.23 9.69
C PHE A 72 -4.34 -8.00 11.00
N VAL A 73 -4.45 -9.32 10.92
CA VAL A 73 -4.59 -10.23 12.07
C VAL A 73 -3.44 -11.22 12.05
N SER A 74 -2.75 -11.37 13.16
CA SER A 74 -1.61 -12.28 13.30
C SER A 74 -1.67 -13.03 14.63
N ASP A 75 -1.10 -14.23 14.67
CA ASP A 75 -0.87 -14.99 15.90
C ASP A 75 0.33 -14.47 16.73
N ARG A 76 1.14 -13.55 16.15
CA ARG A 76 2.35 -13.01 16.79
C ARG A 76 2.26 -11.53 17.15
N TRP A 77 1.42 -10.77 16.42
CA TRP A 77 1.37 -9.32 16.52
C TRP A 77 -0.04 -8.84 16.86
N PRO A 78 -0.19 -7.71 17.53
CA PRO A 78 -1.50 -7.12 17.77
C PRO A 78 -2.25 -6.87 16.45
N THR A 79 -3.58 -6.99 16.50
CA THR A 79 -4.43 -6.62 15.37
C THR A 79 -4.20 -5.16 15.00
N GLU A 80 -4.00 -4.91 13.72
CA GLU A 80 -3.73 -3.59 13.16
C GLU A 80 -4.78 -3.23 12.10
N TYR A 81 -5.23 -1.97 12.14
CA TYR A 81 -6.08 -1.36 11.13
C TYR A 81 -5.22 -0.39 10.31
N MET A 82 -4.87 -0.79 9.10
CA MET A 82 -4.06 0.00 8.17
C MET A 82 -4.97 0.79 7.25
N HIS A 83 -4.89 2.10 7.34
CA HIS A 83 -5.62 3.05 6.50
C HIS A 83 -4.80 3.31 5.25
N LEU A 84 -5.25 2.79 4.09
CA LEU A 84 -4.51 2.84 2.82
C LEU A 84 -4.78 4.14 2.07
N PHE A 85 -3.70 4.80 1.64
CA PHE A 85 -3.76 5.98 0.78
C PHE A 85 -2.93 5.80 -0.48
N THR A 86 -3.35 6.44 -1.57
CA THR A 86 -2.48 6.73 -2.71
C THR A 86 -2.31 8.23 -2.82
N ILE A 87 -1.08 8.68 -3.13
CA ILE A 87 -0.71 10.08 -3.28
C ILE A 87 -0.16 10.25 -4.69
N ASP A 88 -0.88 11.00 -5.53
CA ASP A 88 -0.58 11.17 -6.95
C ASP A 88 0.09 12.52 -7.27
N ARG A 89 -0.04 13.51 -6.34
CA ARG A 89 0.70 14.78 -6.40
C ARG A 89 1.18 15.17 -5.02
N PHE A 90 2.36 15.72 -4.98
CA PHE A 90 3.02 16.15 -3.76
C PHE A 90 3.93 17.34 -4.06
N THR A 91 4.34 18.05 -3.01
CA THR A 91 5.34 19.13 -3.02
C THR A 91 6.47 18.76 -2.06
N GLY A 92 7.52 19.57 -2.01
CA GLY A 92 8.68 19.33 -1.16
C GLY A 92 9.81 18.60 -1.88
N THR A 93 10.83 18.23 -1.14
CA THR A 93 12.03 17.55 -1.65
C THR A 93 12.25 16.28 -0.85
N LEU A 94 12.43 15.16 -1.56
CA LEU A 94 12.71 13.87 -0.93
C LEU A 94 13.98 13.97 -0.07
N ARG A 95 13.88 13.56 1.20
CA ARG A 95 15.04 13.54 2.11
C ARG A 95 16.00 12.45 1.67
N ALA A 96 17.29 12.70 1.94
CA ALA A 96 18.36 11.76 1.61
C ALA A 96 18.41 10.55 2.57
N ASP A 97 17.88 10.70 3.79
CA ASP A 97 17.89 9.68 4.83
C ASP A 97 16.52 9.56 5.50
N CYS A 98 16.08 8.34 5.71
CA CYS A 98 14.93 8.01 6.54
C CYS A 98 15.43 7.17 7.74
N PRO A 99 15.05 7.52 8.98
CA PRO A 99 15.49 6.78 10.16
C PRO A 99 15.06 5.31 10.18
N GLU A 100 13.99 4.99 9.46
CA GLU A 100 13.35 3.68 9.48
C GLU A 100 13.90 2.71 8.44
N GLY A 101 14.50 3.21 7.37
CA GLY A 101 15.02 2.39 6.28
C GLY A 101 15.52 3.21 5.10
N ASP A 102 15.61 2.59 3.95
CA ASP A 102 16.06 3.22 2.71
C ASP A 102 14.85 3.49 1.79
N LEU A 103 14.76 4.74 1.29
CA LEU A 103 13.71 5.17 0.38
C LEU A 103 14.14 4.96 -1.07
N GLU A 104 13.30 4.31 -1.88
CA GLU A 104 13.59 4.08 -3.29
C GLU A 104 12.33 4.18 -4.15
N TRP A 105 12.47 4.78 -5.33
CA TRP A 105 11.46 4.79 -6.36
C TRP A 105 11.51 3.50 -7.16
N LEU A 106 10.49 2.65 -7.03
CA LEU A 106 10.40 1.36 -7.71
C LEU A 106 9.26 1.36 -8.73
N PRO A 107 9.44 0.70 -9.90
CA PRO A 107 8.33 0.51 -10.83
C PRO A 107 7.14 -0.16 -10.14
N TRP A 108 5.91 0.38 -10.32
CA TRP A 108 4.70 -0.20 -9.73
C TRP A 108 4.56 -1.69 -10.04
N THR A 109 4.93 -2.09 -11.26
CA THR A 109 4.85 -3.48 -11.72
C THR A 109 5.79 -4.45 -10.98
N GLN A 110 6.78 -3.94 -10.25
CA GLN A 110 7.73 -4.75 -9.50
C GLN A 110 7.34 -4.93 -8.02
N LEU A 111 6.37 -4.18 -7.50
CA LEU A 111 6.05 -4.17 -6.07
C LEU A 111 5.65 -5.55 -5.52
N CYS A 112 5.01 -6.39 -6.34
CA CYS A 112 4.66 -7.76 -5.96
C CYS A 112 5.78 -8.79 -6.16
N THR A 113 6.97 -8.37 -6.64
CA THR A 113 8.13 -9.25 -6.89
C THR A 113 9.26 -9.08 -5.87
N ILE A 114 9.21 -8.01 -5.09
CA ILE A 114 10.16 -7.71 -4.01
C ILE A 114 9.65 -8.29 -2.68
N PRO A 115 10.49 -8.45 -1.65
CA PRO A 115 10.05 -8.92 -0.33
C PRO A 115 8.95 -8.04 0.27
N HIS A 116 7.76 -8.58 0.47
CA HIS A 116 6.59 -7.91 1.05
C HIS A 116 5.74 -8.95 1.80
N TRP A 117 4.67 -8.52 2.48
CA TRP A 117 3.68 -9.44 3.03
C TRP A 117 2.80 -10.00 1.91
N GLU A 118 2.47 -11.32 1.95
CA GLU A 118 1.63 -11.96 0.91
C GLU A 118 0.30 -11.22 0.66
N GLY A 119 -0.30 -10.67 1.72
CA GLY A 119 -1.55 -9.91 1.65
C GLY A 119 -1.42 -8.56 0.94
N ASP A 120 -0.21 -8.00 0.85
CA ASP A 120 0.02 -6.72 0.17
C ASP A 120 -0.28 -6.82 -1.33
N ALA A 121 0.03 -7.97 -1.94
CA ALA A 121 -0.27 -8.23 -3.34
C ALA A 121 -1.78 -8.07 -3.65
N ILE A 122 -2.66 -8.39 -2.69
CA ILE A 122 -4.11 -8.27 -2.86
C ILE A 122 -4.51 -6.81 -2.97
N PHE A 123 -4.13 -5.97 -2.02
CA PHE A 123 -4.54 -4.57 -2.06
C PHE A 123 -3.76 -3.75 -3.09
N LEU A 124 -2.52 -4.11 -3.42
CA LEU A 124 -1.78 -3.49 -4.53
C LEU A 124 -2.47 -3.73 -5.87
N ASP A 125 -3.00 -4.94 -6.11
CA ASP A 125 -3.81 -5.25 -7.29
C ASP A 125 -5.13 -4.44 -7.31
N LEU A 126 -5.83 -4.35 -6.18
CA LEU A 126 -7.05 -3.54 -6.06
C LEU A 126 -6.78 -2.05 -6.36
N ILE A 127 -5.66 -1.52 -5.86
CA ILE A 127 -5.22 -0.15 -6.15
C ILE A 127 -4.88 0.02 -7.63
N ALA A 128 -4.15 -0.93 -8.23
CA ALA A 128 -3.76 -0.88 -9.64
C ALA A 128 -4.97 -0.86 -10.59
N ARG A 129 -6.03 -1.60 -10.25
CA ARG A 129 -7.30 -1.64 -10.98
C ARG A 129 -8.24 -0.48 -10.67
N ASP A 130 -7.80 0.46 -9.84
CA ASP A 130 -8.59 1.62 -9.38
C ASP A 130 -9.94 1.25 -8.76
N VAL A 131 -9.98 0.11 -8.05
CA VAL A 131 -11.19 -0.33 -7.34
C VAL A 131 -11.60 0.75 -6.33
N PRO A 132 -12.90 1.05 -6.19
CA PRO A 132 -13.42 1.94 -5.15
C PRO A 132 -13.01 1.49 -3.74
N PHE A 133 -13.28 2.33 -2.72
CA PHE A 133 -12.96 2.02 -1.32
C PHE A 133 -13.35 0.58 -0.96
N PHE A 134 -12.41 -0.14 -0.35
CA PHE A 134 -12.60 -1.54 0.05
C PHE A 134 -12.23 -1.78 1.52
N SER A 135 -12.83 -2.82 2.09
CA SER A 135 -12.43 -3.40 3.38
C SER A 135 -11.79 -4.76 3.13
N LEU A 136 -10.52 -4.91 3.48
CA LEU A 136 -9.78 -6.15 3.34
C LEU A 136 -9.32 -6.64 4.71
N LYS A 137 -9.60 -7.91 5.05
CA LYS A 137 -9.04 -8.56 6.22
C LYS A 137 -8.07 -9.64 5.78
N VAL A 138 -6.85 -9.60 6.31
CA VAL A 138 -5.80 -10.61 6.08
C VAL A 138 -5.42 -11.26 7.41
N CYS A 139 -5.39 -12.59 7.44
CA CYS A 139 -5.05 -13.34 8.65
C CYS A 139 -3.80 -14.18 8.39
N TYR A 140 -2.85 -14.06 9.30
CA TYR A 140 -1.56 -14.72 9.24
C TYR A 140 -1.36 -15.74 10.35
N GLN A 141 -0.68 -16.81 10.02
CA GLN A 141 -0.12 -17.77 10.97
C GLN A 141 1.40 -17.82 10.74
N GLY A 142 2.16 -17.28 11.69
CA GLY A 142 3.55 -16.91 11.42
C GLY A 142 3.62 -15.86 10.30
N ASP A 143 4.40 -16.12 9.26
CA ASP A 143 4.56 -15.25 8.10
C ASP A 143 3.64 -15.64 6.92
N LYS A 144 2.83 -16.71 7.09
CA LYS A 144 1.97 -17.24 6.04
C LYS A 144 0.57 -16.65 6.09
N LEU A 145 0.09 -16.15 4.96
CA LEU A 145 -1.30 -15.74 4.78
C LEU A 145 -2.21 -16.98 4.74
N VAL A 146 -3.10 -17.12 5.72
CA VAL A 146 -4.00 -18.29 5.83
C VAL A 146 -5.44 -17.97 5.47
N ARG A 147 -5.83 -16.69 5.47
CA ARG A 147 -7.18 -16.26 5.10
C ARG A 147 -7.19 -14.82 4.64
N ALA A 148 -7.97 -14.54 3.60
CA ALA A 148 -8.28 -13.19 3.15
C ALA A 148 -9.79 -13.02 2.96
N VAL A 149 -10.32 -11.85 3.37
CA VAL A 149 -11.75 -11.51 3.26
C VAL A 149 -11.84 -10.10 2.68
N LEU A 150 -12.46 -9.98 1.51
CA LEU A 150 -12.67 -8.70 0.83
C LEU A 150 -14.15 -8.32 0.89
N ASN A 151 -14.48 -7.15 1.46
CA ASN A 151 -15.84 -6.64 1.60
C ASN A 151 -16.84 -7.66 2.20
N GLY A 152 -16.35 -8.46 3.18
CA GLY A 152 -17.15 -9.49 3.85
C GLY A 152 -17.10 -10.87 3.20
N GLU A 153 -16.56 -11.02 1.99
CA GLU A 153 -16.48 -12.29 1.27
C GLU A 153 -15.08 -12.90 1.34
N THR A 154 -14.98 -14.20 1.62
CA THR A 154 -13.70 -14.92 1.63
C THR A 154 -13.18 -15.06 0.19
N ILE A 155 -11.93 -14.66 -0.02
CA ILE A 155 -11.24 -14.76 -1.30
C ILE A 155 -10.05 -15.73 -1.23
N PRO A 156 -9.57 -16.27 -2.38
CA PRO A 156 -8.36 -17.10 -2.42
C PRO A 156 -7.14 -16.36 -1.89
N THR A 157 -6.26 -17.07 -1.18
CA THR A 157 -4.99 -16.53 -0.64
C THR A 157 -3.79 -16.74 -1.56
N GLY A 158 -3.98 -17.27 -2.77
CA GLY A 158 -2.92 -17.42 -3.77
C GLY A 158 -2.57 -16.08 -4.42
N THR A 159 -1.30 -15.91 -4.80
CA THR A 159 -0.84 -14.73 -5.54
C THR A 159 -1.73 -14.51 -6.77
N PRO A 160 -2.24 -13.28 -7.02
CA PRO A 160 -2.96 -13.00 -8.26
C PRO A 160 -2.06 -13.30 -9.44
N THR A 161 -2.45 -14.23 -10.30
CA THR A 161 -1.72 -14.51 -11.54
C THR A 161 -1.95 -13.35 -12.49
N ALA A 162 -0.86 -12.67 -12.85
CA ALA A 162 -0.66 -11.67 -13.91
C ALA A 162 -1.78 -10.61 -14.11
N PRO A 163 -1.43 -9.35 -14.36
CA PRO A 163 -2.42 -8.32 -14.65
C PRO A 163 -3.21 -8.70 -15.93
N PRO A 164 -4.53 -8.43 -15.98
CA PRO A 164 -5.29 -8.61 -17.20
C PRO A 164 -4.68 -7.74 -18.31
N SER A 165 -4.40 -8.34 -19.45
CA SER A 165 -3.98 -7.65 -20.67
C SER A 165 -5.03 -6.59 -21.01
N ASN A 166 -4.65 -5.31 -21.03
CA ASN A 166 -5.45 -4.22 -21.55
C ASN A 166 -5.66 -4.42 -23.05
N THR A 167 -6.66 -5.19 -23.41
CA THR A 167 -7.20 -5.20 -24.76
C THR A 167 -8.20 -4.06 -24.85
N VAL A 168 -7.73 -2.88 -25.20
CA VAL A 168 -8.59 -1.78 -25.67
C VAL A 168 -9.11 -2.21 -27.02
N GLU A 169 -10.31 -2.77 -27.07
CA GLU A 169 -11.07 -2.88 -28.33
C GLU A 169 -11.40 -1.47 -28.81
N ARG A 170 -10.67 -1.02 -29.81
CA ARG A 170 -11.07 0.15 -30.61
C ARG A 170 -12.30 -0.28 -31.43
N SER A 171 -13.47 0.13 -30.99
CA SER A 171 -14.66 0.10 -31.85
C SER A 171 -14.40 1.06 -33.00
N SER A 172 -14.20 0.49 -34.20
CA SER A 172 -14.19 1.19 -35.44
C SER A 172 -15.65 1.42 -35.85
N ASP A 173 -16.20 2.58 -35.52
CA ASP A 173 -17.41 3.07 -36.17
C ASP A 173 -17.03 3.62 -37.53
N SER A 174 -17.24 2.75 -38.57
CA SER A 174 -17.31 3.14 -39.94
C SER A 174 -18.70 3.75 -40.18
N HIS A 175 -18.78 5.06 -40.31
CA HIS A 175 -19.91 5.71 -40.95
C HIS A 175 -19.60 5.83 -42.44
N GLU A 176 -20.23 4.94 -43.23
CA GLU A 176 -20.54 5.19 -44.64
C GLU A 176 -21.92 5.84 -44.71
N ALA A 177 -22.00 6.98 -45.35
CA ALA A 177 -22.98 7.45 -46.34
C ALA A 177 -22.78 8.94 -46.61
#